data_a55e81cd16fd4a7d543421d048d0d7cc
#
_entry.id   a55e81cd16fd4a7d543421d048d0d7cc
#
_cell.length_a   1.000
_cell.length_b   1.000
_cell.length_c   1.000
_cell.angle_alpha   90.00
_cell.angle_beta   90.00
_cell.angle_gamma   90.00
#
_symmetry.space_group_name_H-M   'P 1'
#
loop_
_entity.id
_entity.type
_entity.pdbx_description
1 polymer ?
#
loop_
_entity_poly.entity_id
_entity_poly.type
_entity_poly.pdbx_seq_one_letter_code
_entity_poly.pdbx_strand_id
1 'polypeptide(L)'
;MRVYLFVCKLCSILFCCTSLFAAEKDEREVYMHFIMNGQSLSTGHQSYPVISTKNLKGNYMLGNQVWINYGNMLEERFEPLVGNISVAFRNEKFFKSRSAGTIAECPLLGAVNHIRLKHPRMDKILATSVGVSGASVEELSKESETRTYYNDFRTSLELASNVAGSMNGKMYCPVIFWMQGEFNYDPNPEKGLRANVPNTTDKQEYKRLLIQLKDNMQNDILKQYGQQEKPVFITYQTGAQYMRDTLAISMAQLEASNEYADIICAGPIYPMTDRGGHLDANGYRWFGEMLGKVYYQTKVQGKTFKPLQPTEIMREKLPNQVRIKYHVPVPPLVFDVHLLPKIRDYGFEVYLGSYRQENRQTVTNVEIDGEDVVLSCQQPLQGDVIVVYAGTNSFIEEYQGGKDRLQGHGNLRDSDSYKACLLYT
;
A
#
# COMPACT_ATOMS: atom_id res chain seq x y z
N MET A 1 -34.47 -69.93 -54.88
CA MET A 1 -34.97 -69.96 -53.50
C MET A 1 -34.29 -68.84 -52.76
N ARG A 2 -34.97 -67.69 -52.62
CA ARG A 2 -34.44 -66.45 -51.92
C ARG A 2 -35.12 -66.40 -50.56
N VAL A 3 -34.28 -66.44 -49.49
CA VAL A 3 -34.71 -66.25 -48.07
C VAL A 3 -34.52 -64.80 -47.73
N TYR A 4 -35.56 -64.11 -47.35
CA TYR A 4 -35.50 -62.75 -46.82
C TYR A 4 -35.47 -62.82 -45.28
N LEU A 5 -34.41 -62.28 -44.68
CA LEU A 5 -34.29 -62.08 -43.23
C LEU A 5 -34.82 -60.69 -42.89
N PHE A 6 -35.89 -60.59 -42.10
CA PHE A 6 -36.35 -59.35 -41.51
C PHE A 6 -35.59 -59.10 -40.18
N VAL A 7 -34.84 -58.01 -40.11
CA VAL A 7 -34.22 -57.53 -38.88
C VAL A 7 -35.07 -56.40 -38.34
N CYS A 8 -35.71 -56.67 -37.22
CA CYS A 8 -36.48 -55.68 -36.49
C CYS A 8 -35.51 -54.82 -35.63
N LYS A 9 -35.34 -53.53 -35.98
CA LYS A 9 -34.60 -52.59 -35.17
C LYS A 9 -35.53 -51.97 -34.10
N LEU A 10 -35.37 -52.40 -32.86
CA LEU A 10 -35.94 -51.70 -31.72
C LEU A 10 -35.04 -50.47 -31.43
N CYS A 11 -35.53 -49.29 -31.74
CA CYS A 11 -34.92 -48.02 -31.28
C CYS A 11 -35.40 -47.74 -29.83
N SER A 12 -34.56 -48.01 -28.85
CA SER A 12 -34.73 -47.55 -27.49
C SER A 12 -34.33 -46.07 -27.42
N ILE A 13 -35.29 -45.19 -27.37
CA ILE A 13 -35.04 -43.74 -27.08
C ILE A 13 -34.83 -43.62 -25.58
N LEU A 14 -33.57 -43.55 -25.14
CA LEU A 14 -33.21 -43.08 -23.81
C LEU A 14 -33.45 -41.56 -23.76
N PHE A 15 -34.50 -41.11 -23.14
CA PHE A 15 -34.68 -39.72 -22.76
C PHE A 15 -33.72 -39.43 -21.58
N CYS A 16 -32.53 -38.90 -21.89
CA CYS A 16 -31.62 -38.36 -20.88
C CYS A 16 -32.19 -37.00 -20.46
N CYS A 17 -32.99 -36.97 -19.38
CA CYS A 17 -33.33 -35.73 -18.71
C CYS A 17 -32.10 -35.17 -18.05
N THR A 18 -31.29 -34.44 -18.80
CA THR A 18 -30.37 -33.50 -18.21
C THR A 18 -31.15 -32.34 -17.67
N SER A 19 -31.51 -32.40 -16.37
CA SER A 19 -31.95 -31.21 -15.64
C SER A 19 -30.78 -30.22 -15.68
N LEU A 20 -30.85 -29.27 -16.62
CA LEU A 20 -30.08 -28.03 -16.54
C LEU A 20 -30.57 -27.32 -15.26
N PHE A 21 -29.89 -27.53 -14.16
CA PHE A 21 -29.94 -26.59 -13.06
C PHE A 21 -29.29 -25.31 -13.61
N ALA A 22 -30.07 -24.40 -14.15
CA ALA A 22 -29.65 -23.03 -14.32
C ALA A 22 -29.34 -22.55 -12.91
N ALA A 23 -28.08 -22.29 -12.64
CA ALA A 23 -27.68 -21.65 -11.39
C ALA A 23 -28.51 -20.37 -11.30
N GLU A 24 -29.38 -20.30 -10.30
CA GLU A 24 -30.20 -19.13 -10.03
C GLU A 24 -29.26 -17.95 -9.90
N LYS A 25 -29.41 -16.94 -10.76
CA LYS A 25 -28.55 -15.77 -10.75
C LYS A 25 -28.75 -15.08 -9.42
N ASP A 26 -27.69 -15.04 -8.61
CA ASP A 26 -27.71 -14.33 -7.34
C ASP A 26 -27.94 -12.83 -7.61
N GLU A 27 -29.17 -12.36 -7.38
CA GLU A 27 -29.58 -10.97 -7.64
C GLU A 27 -29.28 -10.02 -6.51
N ARG A 28 -28.62 -10.49 -5.43
CA ARG A 28 -28.23 -9.62 -4.32
C ARG A 28 -27.28 -8.52 -4.77
N GLU A 29 -27.49 -7.32 -4.22
CA GLU A 29 -26.62 -6.20 -4.47
C GLU A 29 -25.20 -6.47 -3.94
N VAL A 30 -24.18 -6.16 -4.75
CA VAL A 30 -22.77 -6.35 -4.36
C VAL A 30 -22.23 -5.08 -3.72
N TYR A 31 -21.62 -5.21 -2.54
CA TYR A 31 -20.82 -4.18 -1.90
C TYR A 31 -19.37 -4.59 -1.92
N MET A 32 -18.54 -3.78 -2.56
CA MET A 32 -17.10 -4.03 -2.67
C MET A 32 -16.40 -3.49 -1.42
N HIS A 33 -15.82 -4.36 -0.60
CA HIS A 33 -15.13 -3.98 0.63
C HIS A 33 -13.67 -3.68 0.36
N PHE A 34 -13.30 -2.42 0.42
CA PHE A 34 -11.92 -1.95 0.32
C PHE A 34 -11.36 -1.79 1.72
N ILE A 35 -10.36 -2.60 2.06
CA ILE A 35 -9.79 -2.68 3.40
C ILE A 35 -8.40 -2.08 3.39
N MET A 36 -8.11 -1.20 4.35
CA MET A 36 -6.76 -0.73 4.63
C MET A 36 -6.30 -1.25 5.99
N ASN A 37 -5.10 -1.83 6.03
CA ASN A 37 -4.45 -2.27 7.25
C ASN A 37 -2.99 -1.79 7.29
N GLY A 38 -2.41 -1.77 8.46
CA GLY A 38 -1.03 -1.35 8.71
C GLY A 38 -0.86 -0.58 10.00
N GLN A 39 0.14 0.31 10.01
CA GLN A 39 0.46 1.14 11.16
C GLN A 39 -0.11 2.57 11.03
N SER A 40 0.48 3.54 11.72
CA SER A 40 0.04 4.94 11.73
C SER A 40 -0.14 5.57 10.34
N LEU A 41 0.66 5.17 9.35
CA LEU A 41 0.53 5.63 7.97
C LEU A 41 -0.74 5.11 7.30
N SER A 42 -1.23 3.94 7.66
CA SER A 42 -2.52 3.43 7.17
C SER A 42 -3.72 4.14 7.79
N THR A 43 -3.55 4.69 8.99
CA THR A 43 -4.63 5.35 9.72
C THR A 43 -4.78 6.83 9.41
N GLY A 44 -3.75 7.47 8.84
CA GLY A 44 -3.73 8.92 8.65
C GLY A 44 -3.32 9.69 9.92
N HIS A 45 -2.34 9.17 10.67
CA HIS A 45 -1.81 9.86 11.85
C HIS A 45 -1.16 11.20 11.46
N GLN A 46 -1.43 12.27 12.22
CA GLN A 46 -1.00 13.65 11.94
C GLN A 46 -1.59 14.31 10.69
N SER A 47 -2.67 13.79 10.14
CA SER A 47 -3.26 14.22 8.87
C SER A 47 -4.28 15.38 8.99
N TYR A 48 -4.44 16.01 10.15
CA TYR A 48 -5.32 17.15 10.26
C TYR A 48 -4.82 18.35 9.43
N PRO A 49 -5.69 19.10 8.72
CA PRO A 49 -7.15 18.98 8.66
C PRO A 49 -7.64 17.91 7.68
N VAL A 50 -8.90 17.51 7.86
CA VAL A 50 -9.62 16.68 6.88
C VAL A 50 -9.81 17.46 5.59
N ILE A 51 -9.52 16.85 4.46
CA ILE A 51 -9.68 17.46 3.13
C ILE A 51 -10.64 16.68 2.21
N SER A 52 -10.92 15.41 2.49
CA SER A 52 -11.89 14.57 1.76
C SER A 52 -13.30 14.71 2.34
N THR A 53 -13.87 15.92 2.35
CA THR A 53 -15.14 16.23 3.02
C THR A 53 -16.39 15.97 2.18
N LYS A 54 -16.24 15.71 0.88
CA LYS A 54 -17.37 15.47 -0.03
C LYS A 54 -17.57 13.98 -0.27
N ASN A 55 -18.80 13.50 -0.08
CA ASN A 55 -19.15 12.14 -0.47
C ASN A 55 -19.24 11.99 -1.99
N LEU A 56 -18.63 10.96 -2.53
CA LEU A 56 -18.89 10.48 -3.89
C LEU A 56 -19.95 9.38 -3.82
N LYS A 57 -21.09 9.58 -4.49
CA LYS A 57 -22.24 8.65 -4.48
C LYS A 57 -21.80 7.21 -4.74
N GLY A 58 -22.21 6.31 -3.85
CA GLY A 58 -21.87 4.89 -3.92
C GLY A 58 -20.65 4.49 -3.10
N ASN A 59 -19.99 5.45 -2.42
CA ASN A 59 -18.94 5.20 -1.45
C ASN A 59 -19.50 5.30 -0.03
N TYR A 60 -19.23 4.28 0.80
CA TYR A 60 -19.75 4.11 2.15
C TYR A 60 -18.65 3.82 3.16
N MET A 61 -18.95 4.07 4.42
CA MET A 61 -18.19 3.63 5.61
C MET A 61 -19.13 2.96 6.60
N LEU A 62 -18.59 2.24 7.58
CA LEU A 62 -19.36 1.69 8.70
C LEU A 62 -19.60 2.78 9.76
N GLY A 63 -20.87 3.10 9.98
CA GLY A 63 -21.26 4.17 10.87
C GLY A 63 -20.66 5.52 10.47
N ASN A 64 -20.08 6.26 11.40
CA ASN A 64 -19.66 7.64 11.18
C ASN A 64 -18.14 7.84 11.03
N GLN A 65 -17.38 6.76 10.79
CA GLN A 65 -15.93 6.79 10.56
C GLN A 65 -15.42 5.57 9.82
N VAL A 66 -14.26 5.69 9.16
CA VAL A 66 -13.64 4.57 8.44
C VAL A 66 -12.85 3.63 9.34
N TRP A 67 -12.47 4.07 10.55
CA TRP A 67 -11.61 3.32 11.47
C TRP A 67 -12.43 2.40 12.37
N ILE A 68 -12.03 1.14 12.42
CA ILE A 68 -12.69 0.14 13.28
C ILE A 68 -12.21 0.25 14.73
N ASN A 69 -10.94 0.52 14.94
CA ASN A 69 -10.28 0.45 16.25
C ASN A 69 -10.14 1.80 16.99
N TYR A 70 -10.48 2.92 16.36
CA TYR A 70 -10.37 4.26 16.97
C TYR A 70 -11.71 4.88 17.37
N GLY A 71 -12.68 4.07 17.71
CA GLY A 71 -13.97 4.56 18.16
C GLY A 71 -14.80 3.49 18.85
N ASN A 72 -15.46 3.90 19.93
CA ASN A 72 -16.29 3.00 20.74
C ASN A 72 -17.68 2.72 20.14
N MET A 73 -17.98 3.23 18.95
CA MET A 73 -19.32 3.12 18.36
C MET A 73 -19.22 2.76 16.87
N LEU A 74 -19.04 1.48 16.64
CA LEU A 74 -19.30 0.89 15.34
C LEU A 74 -20.81 0.81 15.19
N GLU A 75 -21.40 1.74 14.47
CA GLU A 75 -22.81 1.67 14.13
C GLU A 75 -22.99 0.66 13.00
N GLU A 76 -23.89 -0.29 13.20
CA GLU A 76 -24.19 -1.36 12.24
C GLU A 76 -25.03 -0.84 11.08
N ARG A 77 -24.50 0.14 10.35
CA ARG A 77 -25.10 0.70 9.14
C ARG A 77 -24.05 1.24 8.18
N PHE A 78 -24.36 1.28 6.91
CA PHE A 78 -23.54 1.95 5.90
C PHE A 78 -23.95 3.41 5.79
N GLU A 79 -22.99 4.30 6.06
CA GLU A 79 -23.14 5.74 5.91
C GLU A 79 -22.32 6.26 4.72
N PRO A 80 -22.72 7.39 4.13
CA PRO A 80 -21.95 8.00 3.05
C PRO A 80 -20.49 8.24 3.48
N LEU A 81 -19.53 7.81 2.68
CA LEU A 81 -18.11 7.99 2.95
C LEU A 81 -17.72 9.46 2.88
N VAL A 82 -17.30 10.01 4.01
CA VAL A 82 -16.69 11.34 4.11
C VAL A 82 -15.50 11.28 5.04
N GLY A 83 -14.49 12.09 4.77
CA GLY A 83 -13.38 12.28 5.69
C GLY A 83 -13.90 12.99 6.95
N ASN A 84 -13.44 12.54 8.11
CA ASN A 84 -13.74 13.13 9.40
C ASN A 84 -12.56 12.91 10.34
N ILE A 85 -12.63 13.51 11.55
CA ILE A 85 -11.67 13.21 12.59
C ILE A 85 -12.11 11.92 13.29
N SER A 86 -11.18 10.99 13.52
CA SER A 86 -11.46 9.79 14.30
C SER A 86 -12.10 10.13 15.65
N VAL A 87 -13.11 9.35 16.06
CA VAL A 87 -13.86 9.57 17.31
C VAL A 87 -12.94 9.68 18.51
N ALA A 88 -11.86 8.91 18.56
CA ALA A 88 -10.86 8.96 19.63
C ALA A 88 -10.22 10.36 19.80
N PHE A 89 -10.20 11.17 18.74
CA PHE A 89 -9.54 12.49 18.72
C PHE A 89 -10.52 13.68 18.63
N ARG A 90 -11.83 13.46 18.72
CA ARG A 90 -12.84 14.54 18.68
C ARG A 90 -12.94 15.37 19.96
N ASN A 91 -12.20 15.02 21.01
CA ASN A 91 -12.21 15.76 22.27
C ASN A 91 -11.44 17.07 22.11
N GLU A 92 -12.00 18.22 22.62
CA GLU A 92 -11.41 19.55 22.53
C GLU A 92 -9.99 19.66 23.08
N LYS A 93 -9.60 18.81 24.03
CA LYS A 93 -8.25 18.75 24.56
C LYS A 93 -7.20 18.40 23.50
N PHE A 94 -7.58 17.62 22.49
CA PHE A 94 -6.73 17.27 21.36
C PHE A 94 -6.75 18.30 20.23
N PHE A 95 -7.84 19.08 20.09
CA PHE A 95 -7.90 20.17 19.13
C PHE A 95 -6.91 21.30 19.39
N LYS A 96 -6.50 21.50 20.64
CA LYS A 96 -5.52 22.54 21.00
C LYS A 96 -4.09 22.19 20.61
N SER A 97 -3.75 20.93 20.45
CA SER A 97 -2.45 20.48 19.93
C SER A 97 -2.54 19.99 18.47
N ARG A 98 -3.06 20.83 17.62
CA ARG A 98 -3.51 20.59 16.21
C ARG A 98 -2.62 19.76 15.28
N SER A 99 -1.53 19.21 15.71
CA SER A 99 -0.60 18.46 14.86
C SER A 99 -0.20 17.10 15.40
N ALA A 100 -0.10 16.95 16.71
CA ALA A 100 0.46 15.75 17.30
C ALA A 100 -0.61 14.65 17.42
N GLY A 101 -0.59 13.70 16.51
CA GLY A 101 -1.31 12.45 16.63
C GLY A 101 -2.76 12.44 16.13
N THR A 102 -3.32 13.55 15.65
CA THR A 102 -4.72 13.59 15.18
C THR A 102 -4.88 12.74 13.91
N ILE A 103 -5.76 11.75 13.98
CA ILE A 103 -6.16 10.90 12.84
C ILE A 103 -7.37 11.55 12.17
N ALA A 104 -7.21 11.95 10.91
CA ALA A 104 -8.22 12.70 10.16
C ALA A 104 -8.27 12.27 8.68
N GLU A 105 -7.43 12.81 7.79
CA GLU A 105 -7.34 12.31 6.41
C GLU A 105 -6.65 10.94 6.41
N CYS A 106 -7.17 10.01 5.62
CA CYS A 106 -6.68 8.64 5.56
C CYS A 106 -6.41 8.27 4.10
N PRO A 107 -5.33 7.55 3.78
CA PRO A 107 -5.03 7.21 2.38
C PRO A 107 -6.15 6.39 1.71
N LEU A 108 -6.94 5.62 2.47
CA LEU A 108 -8.08 4.90 1.96
C LEU A 108 -9.15 5.82 1.32
N LEU A 109 -9.35 7.03 1.86
CA LEU A 109 -10.27 8.02 1.29
C LEU A 109 -9.83 8.43 -0.12
N GLY A 110 -8.54 8.74 -0.28
CA GLY A 110 -7.95 9.06 -1.57
C GLY A 110 -8.09 7.90 -2.56
N ALA A 111 -7.79 6.67 -2.13
CA ALA A 111 -7.86 5.47 -2.96
C ALA A 111 -9.29 5.22 -3.49
N VAL A 112 -10.27 5.19 -2.60
CA VAL A 112 -11.66 4.89 -2.94
C VAL A 112 -12.27 6.00 -3.79
N ASN A 113 -11.98 7.27 -3.47
CA ASN A 113 -12.45 8.39 -4.27
C ASN A 113 -11.84 8.40 -5.68
N HIS A 114 -10.55 8.12 -5.81
CA HIS A 114 -9.91 7.99 -7.11
C HIS A 114 -10.58 6.90 -7.97
N ILE A 115 -10.78 5.71 -7.39
CA ILE A 115 -11.42 4.59 -8.07
C ILE A 115 -12.84 4.98 -8.53
N ARG A 116 -13.66 5.59 -7.66
CA ARG A 116 -15.02 6.05 -7.99
C ARG A 116 -15.03 7.05 -9.15
N LEU A 117 -14.10 7.98 -9.16
CA LEU A 117 -14.00 8.97 -10.25
C LEU A 117 -13.61 8.35 -11.58
N LYS A 118 -12.69 7.38 -11.55
CA LYS A 118 -12.27 6.66 -12.78
C LYS A 118 -13.31 5.64 -13.25
N HIS A 119 -14.10 5.11 -12.33
CA HIS A 119 -15.13 4.11 -12.64
C HIS A 119 -16.46 4.44 -11.93
N PRO A 120 -17.22 5.45 -12.41
CA PRO A 120 -18.43 5.94 -11.75
C PRO A 120 -19.55 4.89 -11.64
N ARG A 121 -19.52 3.86 -12.50
CA ARG A 121 -20.52 2.77 -12.54
C ARG A 121 -20.10 1.53 -11.74
N MET A 122 -18.96 1.60 -11.02
CA MET A 122 -18.55 0.50 -10.14
C MET A 122 -19.64 0.23 -9.09
N ASP A 123 -19.74 -1.02 -8.65
CA ASP A 123 -20.59 -1.42 -7.53
C ASP A 123 -20.36 -0.53 -6.29
N LYS A 124 -21.27 -0.59 -5.35
CA LYS A 124 -21.12 0.16 -4.11
C LYS A 124 -19.84 -0.22 -3.39
N ILE A 125 -19.11 0.77 -2.88
CA ILE A 125 -17.85 0.57 -2.18
C ILE A 125 -18.06 0.82 -0.69
N LEU A 126 -17.68 -0.15 0.14
CA LEU A 126 -17.47 0.03 1.57
C LEU A 126 -15.98 0.20 1.82
N ALA A 127 -15.60 1.22 2.57
CA ALA A 127 -14.22 1.50 2.97
C ALA A 127 -14.05 1.32 4.49
N THR A 128 -13.10 0.48 4.92
CA THR A 128 -12.74 0.35 6.35
C THR A 128 -11.24 0.34 6.53
N SER A 129 -10.77 1.02 7.58
CA SER A 129 -9.38 0.99 8.03
C SER A 129 -9.29 0.25 9.36
N VAL A 130 -8.47 -0.80 9.39
CA VAL A 130 -8.22 -1.64 10.58
C VAL A 130 -6.78 -1.49 11.09
N GLY A 131 -6.03 -0.52 10.56
CA GLY A 131 -4.64 -0.25 10.96
C GLY A 131 -4.53 0.26 12.39
N VAL A 132 -3.39 0.02 13.04
CA VAL A 132 -3.10 0.42 14.42
C VAL A 132 -1.80 1.22 14.48
N SER A 133 -1.87 2.48 14.97
CA SER A 133 -0.68 3.33 15.10
C SER A 133 0.39 2.67 15.97
N GLY A 134 1.63 2.65 15.46
CA GLY A 134 2.78 2.08 16.14
C GLY A 134 2.75 0.53 16.26
N ALA A 135 2.04 -0.17 15.40
CA ALA A 135 2.06 -1.64 15.40
C ALA A 135 3.13 -2.18 14.45
N SER A 136 3.82 -3.23 14.90
CA SER A 136 4.72 -4.04 14.07
C SER A 136 3.92 -5.05 13.24
N VAL A 137 4.57 -5.67 12.24
CA VAL A 137 3.95 -6.73 11.45
C VAL A 137 3.58 -7.92 12.33
N GLU A 138 4.38 -8.23 13.34
CA GLU A 138 4.13 -9.30 14.32
C GLU A 138 2.86 -9.03 15.14
N GLU A 139 2.66 -7.79 15.62
CA GLU A 139 1.48 -7.43 16.40
C GLU A 139 0.19 -7.43 15.59
N LEU A 140 0.29 -7.12 14.28
CA LEU A 140 -0.85 -7.15 13.36
C LEU A 140 -1.15 -8.56 12.82
N SER A 141 -0.26 -9.52 13.06
CA SER A 141 -0.40 -10.90 12.60
C SER A 141 -1.45 -11.66 13.41
N LYS A 142 -2.09 -12.65 12.75
CA LYS A 142 -3.10 -13.53 13.35
C LYS A 142 -2.54 -14.34 14.52
N GLU A 143 -1.26 -14.69 14.42
CA GLU A 143 -0.49 -15.47 15.38
C GLU A 143 0.14 -14.62 16.49
N SER A 144 -0.18 -13.33 16.58
CA SER A 144 0.38 -12.46 17.61
C SER A 144 0.03 -12.94 19.02
N GLU A 145 1.05 -13.18 19.83
CA GLU A 145 0.92 -13.55 21.24
C GLU A 145 0.76 -12.33 22.16
N THR A 146 1.12 -11.14 21.67
CA THR A 146 1.17 -9.91 22.49
C THR A 146 -0.02 -9.00 22.31
N ARG A 147 -0.69 -9.06 21.15
CA ARG A 147 -1.81 -8.18 20.79
C ARG A 147 -2.86 -8.92 19.96
N THR A 148 -4.08 -8.46 20.07
CA THR A 148 -5.24 -9.01 19.34
C THR A 148 -5.71 -8.09 18.20
N TYR A 149 -4.80 -7.29 17.62
CA TYR A 149 -5.15 -6.32 16.58
C TYR A 149 -5.71 -6.96 15.30
N TYR A 150 -5.34 -8.19 15.02
CA TYR A 150 -5.94 -8.96 13.92
C TYR A 150 -7.46 -9.13 14.07
N ASN A 151 -7.99 -9.10 15.29
CA ASN A 151 -9.43 -9.19 15.52
C ASN A 151 -10.20 -7.99 14.98
N ASP A 152 -9.60 -6.79 14.92
CA ASP A 152 -10.24 -5.61 14.33
C ASP A 152 -10.53 -5.84 12.84
N PHE A 153 -9.60 -6.49 12.14
CA PHE A 153 -9.82 -6.93 10.75
C PHE A 153 -10.99 -7.92 10.65
N ARG A 154 -11.04 -8.95 11.49
CA ARG A 154 -12.13 -9.94 11.48
C ARG A 154 -13.47 -9.31 11.82
N THR A 155 -13.50 -8.44 12.82
CA THR A 155 -14.68 -7.65 13.19
C THR A 155 -15.19 -6.81 12.01
N SER A 156 -14.29 -6.19 11.24
CA SER A 156 -14.68 -5.42 10.07
C SER A 156 -15.39 -6.27 8.99
N LEU A 157 -14.94 -7.51 8.79
CA LEU A 157 -15.56 -8.44 7.84
C LEU A 157 -16.96 -8.88 8.32
N GLU A 158 -17.08 -9.20 9.60
CA GLU A 158 -18.33 -9.64 10.21
C GLU A 158 -19.41 -8.53 10.16
N LEU A 159 -19.08 -7.32 10.63
CA LEU A 159 -19.96 -6.17 10.61
C LEU A 159 -20.39 -5.82 9.17
N ALA A 160 -19.46 -5.81 8.23
CA ALA A 160 -19.78 -5.57 6.82
C ALA A 160 -20.76 -6.60 6.26
N SER A 161 -20.55 -7.89 6.57
CA SER A 161 -21.45 -8.96 6.16
C SER A 161 -22.85 -8.80 6.75
N ASN A 162 -22.95 -8.51 8.05
CA ASN A 162 -24.23 -8.35 8.76
C ASN A 162 -25.04 -7.18 8.18
N VAL A 163 -24.39 -6.02 7.98
CA VAL A 163 -25.06 -4.84 7.42
C VAL A 163 -25.51 -5.09 5.97
N ALA A 164 -24.63 -5.63 5.11
CA ALA A 164 -24.99 -5.95 3.75
C ALA A 164 -26.14 -6.97 3.68
N GLY A 165 -26.08 -8.02 4.50
CA GLY A 165 -27.12 -9.05 4.60
C GLY A 165 -28.48 -8.48 5.02
N SER A 166 -28.53 -7.56 5.97
CA SER A 166 -29.76 -6.87 6.40
C SER A 166 -30.41 -6.04 5.29
N MET A 167 -29.64 -5.65 4.26
CA MET A 167 -30.09 -4.90 3.08
C MET A 167 -30.27 -5.79 1.83
N ASN A 168 -30.35 -7.12 1.99
CA ASN A 168 -30.35 -8.08 0.88
C ASN A 168 -29.15 -7.92 -0.05
N GLY A 169 -27.99 -7.59 0.49
CA GLY A 169 -26.73 -7.46 -0.22
C GLY A 169 -25.75 -8.58 0.11
N LYS A 170 -24.63 -8.58 -0.57
CA LYS A 170 -23.48 -9.45 -0.30
C LYS A 170 -22.19 -8.66 -0.40
N MET A 171 -21.18 -9.12 0.32
CA MET A 171 -19.84 -8.53 0.30
C MET A 171 -18.93 -9.21 -0.71
N TYR A 172 -18.01 -8.43 -1.28
CA TYR A 172 -16.90 -8.90 -2.09
C TYR A 172 -15.68 -8.02 -1.80
N CYS A 173 -14.57 -8.59 -1.41
CA CYS A 173 -13.35 -7.84 -1.16
C CYS A 173 -12.35 -8.01 -2.32
N PRO A 174 -12.13 -6.99 -3.15
CA PRO A 174 -11.20 -7.07 -4.28
C PRO A 174 -9.75 -6.76 -3.90
N VAL A 175 -9.52 -6.04 -2.79
CA VAL A 175 -8.21 -5.51 -2.44
C VAL A 175 -8.03 -5.31 -0.95
N ILE A 176 -6.83 -5.58 -0.49
CA ILE A 176 -6.30 -5.17 0.80
C ILE A 176 -5.17 -4.17 0.53
N PHE A 177 -5.25 -2.95 1.06
CA PHE A 177 -4.16 -2.00 1.07
C PHE A 177 -3.36 -2.15 2.36
N TRP A 178 -2.05 -2.19 2.24
CA TRP A 178 -1.14 -2.39 3.37
C TRP A 178 -0.12 -1.27 3.48
N MET A 179 -0.09 -0.60 4.66
CA MET A 179 0.88 0.45 4.95
C MET A 179 1.46 0.25 6.36
N GLN A 180 2.47 -0.62 6.45
CA GLN A 180 3.24 -0.91 7.66
C GLN A 180 4.68 -1.25 7.27
N GLY A 181 5.63 -0.93 8.12
CA GLY A 181 7.05 -1.27 7.94
C GLY A 181 7.98 -0.37 8.73
N GLU A 182 7.68 0.92 8.87
CA GLU A 182 8.53 1.87 9.59
C GLU A 182 8.70 1.48 11.05
N PHE A 183 7.65 0.95 11.69
CA PHE A 183 7.73 0.56 13.09
C PHE A 183 8.64 -0.67 13.33
N ASN A 184 8.83 -1.51 12.31
CA ASN A 184 9.82 -2.60 12.36
C ASN A 184 11.27 -2.10 12.31
N TYR A 185 11.51 -0.83 12.01
CA TYR A 185 12.82 -0.19 12.12
C TYR A 185 13.08 0.48 13.47
N ASP A 186 12.19 0.36 14.46
CA ASP A 186 12.44 1.00 15.76
C ASP A 186 13.72 0.38 16.40
N PRO A 187 14.83 1.14 16.47
CA PRO A 187 16.10 0.60 16.92
C PRO A 187 16.19 0.47 18.45
N ASN A 188 15.14 0.89 19.17
CA ASN A 188 15.11 0.90 20.63
C ASN A 188 13.91 0.12 21.19
N PRO A 189 13.83 -1.22 20.93
CA PRO A 189 12.75 -2.03 21.47
C PRO A 189 12.73 -2.08 23.01
N GLU A 190 13.83 -1.67 23.66
CA GLU A 190 13.96 -1.68 25.12
C GLU A 190 13.57 -0.36 25.80
N LYS A 191 13.32 0.72 25.03
CA LYS A 191 13.06 2.06 25.56
C LYS A 191 11.71 2.60 25.06
N GLY A 192 10.83 2.94 25.96
CA GLY A 192 9.58 3.65 25.69
C GLY A 192 8.31 2.85 25.99
N LEU A 193 7.18 3.35 25.52
CA LEU A 193 5.85 2.77 25.74
C LEU A 193 5.69 1.35 25.14
N ARG A 194 6.65 0.86 24.35
CA ARG A 194 6.60 -0.37 23.59
C ARG A 194 7.82 -1.27 23.82
N ALA A 195 8.48 -1.08 24.95
CA ALA A 195 9.54 -1.99 25.37
C ALA A 195 9.04 -3.46 25.30
N ASN A 196 9.85 -4.34 24.72
CA ASN A 196 9.55 -5.78 24.55
C ASN A 196 8.45 -6.13 23.54
N VAL A 197 8.10 -5.25 22.62
CA VAL A 197 7.22 -5.59 21.50
C VAL A 197 8.07 -6.26 20.40
N PRO A 198 7.66 -7.44 19.89
CA PRO A 198 8.33 -8.06 18.77
C PRO A 198 8.31 -7.15 17.55
N ASN A 199 9.49 -6.86 17.01
CA ASN A 199 9.64 -6.07 15.78
C ASN A 199 10.94 -6.48 15.08
N THR A 200 10.85 -7.36 14.11
CA THR A 200 12.02 -7.79 13.35
C THR A 200 12.55 -6.66 12.45
N THR A 201 13.87 -6.53 12.40
CA THR A 201 14.58 -5.71 11.41
C THR A 201 15.23 -6.58 10.32
N ASP A 202 15.07 -7.89 10.39
CA ASP A 202 15.58 -8.83 9.40
C ASP A 202 14.69 -8.83 8.14
N LYS A 203 15.30 -8.69 6.98
CA LYS A 203 14.62 -8.62 5.68
C LYS A 203 13.80 -9.87 5.37
N GLN A 204 14.38 -11.04 5.59
CA GLN A 204 13.74 -12.30 5.23
C GLN A 204 12.62 -12.64 6.21
N GLU A 205 12.82 -12.39 7.48
CA GLU A 205 11.80 -12.61 8.50
C GLU A 205 10.61 -11.66 8.31
N TYR A 206 10.85 -10.36 8.04
CA TYR A 206 9.75 -9.44 7.72
C TYR A 206 8.98 -9.89 6.48
N LYS A 207 9.68 -10.28 5.41
CA LYS A 207 9.05 -10.78 4.18
C LYS A 207 8.19 -12.02 4.47
N ARG A 208 8.70 -12.96 5.24
CA ARG A 208 7.97 -14.16 5.65
C ARG A 208 6.68 -13.83 6.42
N LEU A 209 6.78 -12.93 7.41
CA LEU A 209 5.63 -12.48 8.21
C LEU A 209 4.60 -11.73 7.37
N LEU A 210 5.04 -10.86 6.45
CA LEU A 210 4.15 -10.14 5.53
C LEU A 210 3.35 -11.10 4.65
N ILE A 211 4.00 -12.12 4.09
CA ILE A 211 3.34 -13.12 3.25
C ILE A 211 2.34 -13.94 4.07
N GLN A 212 2.73 -14.39 5.27
CA GLN A 212 1.86 -15.14 6.17
C GLN A 212 0.62 -14.32 6.57
N LEU A 213 0.81 -13.04 6.94
CA LEU A 213 -0.28 -12.13 7.26
C LEU A 213 -1.23 -11.95 6.07
N LYS A 214 -0.70 -11.70 4.89
CA LYS A 214 -1.48 -11.58 3.64
C LYS A 214 -2.32 -12.84 3.40
N ASP A 215 -1.71 -14.01 3.48
CA ASP A 215 -2.41 -15.28 3.24
C ASP A 215 -3.53 -15.51 4.28
N ASN A 216 -3.29 -15.19 5.54
CA ASN A 216 -4.30 -15.25 6.58
C ASN A 216 -5.48 -14.31 6.30
N MET A 217 -5.21 -13.04 5.95
CA MET A 217 -6.25 -12.09 5.61
C MET A 217 -7.05 -12.53 4.39
N GLN A 218 -6.39 -12.99 3.33
CA GLN A 218 -7.06 -13.50 2.14
C GLN A 218 -7.96 -14.70 2.48
N ASN A 219 -7.48 -15.67 3.24
CA ASN A 219 -8.23 -16.85 3.61
C ASN A 219 -9.45 -16.52 4.50
N ASP A 220 -9.31 -15.59 5.44
CA ASP A 220 -10.43 -15.16 6.29
C ASP A 220 -11.49 -14.41 5.45
N ILE A 221 -11.10 -13.61 4.44
CA ILE A 221 -12.03 -12.98 3.49
C ILE A 221 -12.76 -14.02 2.65
N LEU A 222 -12.04 -14.97 2.03
CA LEU A 222 -12.66 -16.03 1.24
C LEU A 222 -13.73 -16.78 2.05
N LYS A 223 -13.38 -17.10 3.30
CA LYS A 223 -14.30 -17.81 4.22
C LYS A 223 -15.50 -16.95 4.60
N GLN A 224 -15.30 -15.68 4.98
CA GLN A 224 -16.35 -14.81 5.50
C GLN A 224 -17.34 -14.38 4.41
N TYR A 225 -16.85 -14.09 3.21
CA TYR A 225 -17.69 -13.59 2.10
C TYR A 225 -18.13 -14.67 1.12
N GLY A 226 -17.57 -15.87 1.22
CA GLY A 226 -17.88 -16.96 0.28
C GLY A 226 -17.38 -16.69 -1.14
N GLN A 227 -16.48 -15.71 -1.32
CA GLN A 227 -15.87 -15.41 -2.61
C GLN A 227 -14.80 -16.43 -2.97
N GLN A 228 -14.61 -16.65 -4.28
CA GLN A 228 -13.61 -17.60 -4.78
C GLN A 228 -12.26 -16.94 -5.09
N GLU A 229 -12.31 -15.68 -5.52
CA GLU A 229 -11.10 -14.94 -5.89
C GLU A 229 -10.45 -14.30 -4.67
N LYS A 230 -9.13 -14.48 -4.54
CA LYS A 230 -8.35 -13.80 -3.52
C LYS A 230 -8.29 -12.30 -3.82
N PRO A 231 -8.45 -11.43 -2.81
CA PRO A 231 -8.17 -10.01 -2.98
C PRO A 231 -6.68 -9.80 -3.29
N VAL A 232 -6.39 -8.84 -4.17
CA VAL A 232 -5.00 -8.41 -4.38
C VAL A 232 -4.49 -7.68 -3.13
N PHE A 233 -3.22 -7.87 -2.81
CA PHE A 233 -2.56 -7.19 -1.70
C PHE A 233 -1.67 -6.07 -2.27
N ILE A 234 -2.07 -4.81 -2.05
CA ILE A 234 -1.33 -3.65 -2.54
C ILE A 234 -0.57 -3.03 -1.38
N THR A 235 0.75 -3.15 -1.43
CA THR A 235 1.68 -2.58 -0.45
C THR A 235 2.39 -1.35 -1.01
N TYR A 236 3.25 -0.75 -0.22
CA TYR A 236 4.11 0.36 -0.57
C TYR A 236 5.56 0.04 -0.22
N GLN A 237 6.44 0.99 -0.44
CA GLN A 237 7.80 0.94 0.05
C GLN A 237 7.99 2.00 1.13
N THR A 238 8.44 1.58 2.31
CA THR A 238 8.65 2.46 3.47
C THR A 238 9.67 3.55 3.19
N GLY A 239 9.51 4.71 3.82
CA GLY A 239 10.48 5.79 3.77
C GLY A 239 11.72 5.52 4.63
N ALA A 240 12.79 6.28 4.37
CA ALA A 240 14.10 6.11 5.00
C ALA A 240 14.21 6.62 6.44
N GLN A 241 13.23 7.32 6.96
CA GLN A 241 13.32 8.04 8.24
C GLN A 241 13.67 7.20 9.47
N TYR A 242 13.34 5.92 9.45
CA TYR A 242 13.65 4.98 10.53
C TYR A 242 14.82 4.05 10.18
N MET A 243 15.29 4.08 8.94
CA MET A 243 16.37 3.24 8.46
C MET A 243 17.72 3.84 8.89
N ARG A 244 18.42 3.19 9.83
CA ARG A 244 19.73 3.68 10.29
C ARG A 244 20.88 2.92 9.68
N ASP A 245 20.75 1.60 9.53
CA ASP A 245 21.86 0.73 9.11
C ASP A 245 21.54 -0.14 7.89
N THR A 246 20.27 -0.31 7.54
CA THR A 246 19.85 -1.14 6.40
C THR A 246 18.52 -0.65 5.81
N LEU A 247 18.29 -0.96 4.55
CA LEU A 247 17.01 -0.76 3.87
C LEU A 247 16.16 -2.04 3.88
N ALA A 248 16.33 -2.88 4.90
CA ALA A 248 15.83 -4.25 4.94
C ALA A 248 14.31 -4.35 4.68
N ILE A 249 13.52 -3.58 5.42
CA ILE A 249 12.04 -3.68 5.33
C ILE A 249 11.53 -3.15 3.99
N SER A 250 12.02 -1.99 3.53
CA SER A 250 11.62 -1.43 2.24
C SER A 250 11.99 -2.35 1.07
N MET A 251 13.15 -3.01 1.15
CA MET A 251 13.56 -4.00 0.16
C MET A 251 12.73 -5.28 0.25
N ALA A 252 12.35 -5.74 1.45
CA ALA A 252 11.46 -6.88 1.62
C ALA A 252 10.10 -6.65 0.95
N GLN A 253 9.54 -5.45 1.07
CA GLN A 253 8.28 -5.06 0.42
C GLN A 253 8.37 -5.09 -1.10
N LEU A 254 9.44 -4.53 -1.66
CA LEU A 254 9.70 -4.53 -3.10
C LEU A 254 9.95 -5.95 -3.63
N GLU A 255 10.79 -6.72 -2.96
CA GLU A 255 11.10 -8.12 -3.32
C GLU A 255 9.84 -8.99 -3.28
N ALA A 256 9.01 -8.87 -2.22
CA ALA A 256 7.74 -9.59 -2.14
C ALA A 256 6.84 -9.32 -3.36
N SER A 257 6.77 -8.06 -3.81
CA SER A 257 5.97 -7.72 -4.99
C SER A 257 6.58 -8.24 -6.31
N ASN A 258 7.88 -8.48 -6.38
CA ASN A 258 8.52 -9.08 -7.53
C ASN A 258 8.39 -10.61 -7.57
N GLU A 259 8.25 -11.25 -6.40
CA GLU A 259 8.19 -12.69 -6.23
C GLU A 259 6.75 -13.26 -6.25
N TYR A 260 5.76 -12.49 -5.80
CA TYR A 260 4.37 -12.94 -5.63
C TYR A 260 3.40 -12.15 -6.49
N ALA A 261 2.69 -12.83 -7.39
CA ALA A 261 1.79 -12.19 -8.35
C ALA A 261 0.57 -11.50 -7.71
N ASP A 262 0.19 -11.87 -6.50
CA ASP A 262 -0.92 -11.29 -5.74
C ASP A 262 -0.49 -10.18 -4.77
N ILE A 263 0.82 -9.81 -4.77
CA ILE A 263 1.37 -8.65 -4.06
C ILE A 263 1.82 -7.61 -5.09
N ILE A 264 1.36 -6.37 -4.93
CA ILE A 264 1.74 -5.25 -5.80
C ILE A 264 2.30 -4.13 -4.93
N CYS A 265 3.54 -3.71 -5.19
CA CYS A 265 4.11 -2.51 -4.59
C CYS A 265 3.69 -1.28 -5.40
N ALA A 266 2.98 -0.35 -4.79
CA ALA A 266 2.54 0.88 -5.46
C ALA A 266 3.70 1.89 -5.67
N GLY A 267 4.79 1.70 -4.96
CA GLY A 267 5.97 2.56 -5.00
C GLY A 267 6.33 3.11 -3.62
N PRO A 268 7.37 3.94 -3.54
CA PRO A 268 7.86 4.50 -2.29
C PRO A 268 6.99 5.67 -1.80
N ILE A 269 7.02 5.89 -0.49
CA ILE A 269 6.27 6.98 0.15
C ILE A 269 7.01 8.34 0.11
N TYR A 270 8.32 8.35 -0.14
CA TYR A 270 9.16 9.55 -0.04
C TYR A 270 8.72 10.75 -0.92
N PRO A 271 7.99 10.59 -2.06
CA PRO A 271 7.58 11.75 -2.86
C PRO A 271 6.46 12.57 -2.21
N MET A 272 5.83 12.06 -1.16
CA MET A 272 4.67 12.69 -0.54
C MET A 272 5.09 13.75 0.46
N THR A 273 4.28 14.82 0.58
CA THR A 273 4.47 15.83 1.62
C THR A 273 4.26 15.22 3.02
N ASP A 274 5.13 15.60 3.96
CA ASP A 274 5.13 15.01 5.31
C ASP A 274 5.35 16.06 6.43
N ARG A 275 5.26 15.58 7.67
CA ARG A 275 5.46 16.34 8.91
C ARG A 275 6.55 15.73 9.79
N GLY A 276 7.57 15.16 9.18
CA GLY A 276 8.70 14.56 9.90
C GLY A 276 8.39 13.17 10.46
N GLY A 277 7.86 12.30 9.64
CA GLY A 277 7.62 10.90 9.97
C GLY A 277 6.23 10.40 9.64
N HIS A 278 5.30 11.29 9.47
CA HIS A 278 3.95 11.00 8.97
C HIS A 278 3.61 11.98 7.87
N LEU A 279 2.79 11.55 6.94
CA LEU A 279 2.32 12.43 5.87
C LEU A 279 1.41 13.53 6.43
N ASP A 280 1.37 14.67 5.78
CA ASP A 280 0.30 15.63 5.98
C ASP A 280 -0.99 15.19 5.27
N ALA A 281 -2.06 15.96 5.38
CA ALA A 281 -3.34 15.61 4.77
C ALA A 281 -3.25 15.46 3.24
N ASN A 282 -2.48 16.32 2.57
CA ASN A 282 -2.27 16.25 1.13
C ASN A 282 -1.44 15.01 0.74
N GLY A 283 -0.38 14.71 1.48
CA GLY A 283 0.45 13.53 1.27
C GLY A 283 -0.36 12.24 1.42
N TYR A 284 -1.21 12.11 2.44
CA TYR A 284 -2.10 10.97 2.61
C TYR A 284 -3.10 10.82 1.46
N ARG A 285 -3.75 11.91 1.06
CA ARG A 285 -4.66 11.88 -0.08
C ARG A 285 -3.92 11.49 -1.35
N TRP A 286 -2.80 12.11 -1.62
CA TRP A 286 -2.01 11.83 -2.82
C TRP A 286 -1.56 10.38 -2.88
N PHE A 287 -1.01 9.87 -1.78
CA PHE A 287 -0.61 8.45 -1.73
C PHE A 287 -1.82 7.51 -1.86
N GLY A 288 -2.95 7.86 -1.24
CA GLY A 288 -4.21 7.14 -1.42
C GLY A 288 -4.64 7.09 -2.88
N GLU A 289 -4.59 8.20 -3.60
CA GLU A 289 -4.89 8.24 -5.04
C GLU A 289 -3.93 7.37 -5.85
N MET A 290 -2.64 7.28 -5.47
CA MET A 290 -1.68 6.35 -6.08
C MET A 290 -2.08 4.89 -5.86
N LEU A 291 -2.48 4.51 -4.65
CA LEU A 291 -3.02 3.18 -4.35
C LEU A 291 -4.27 2.87 -5.21
N GLY A 292 -5.18 3.83 -5.30
CA GLY A 292 -6.38 3.74 -6.13
C GLY A 292 -6.07 3.61 -7.62
N LYS A 293 -5.07 4.33 -8.12
CA LYS A 293 -4.58 4.23 -9.49
C LYS A 293 -4.04 2.83 -9.79
N VAL A 294 -3.19 2.31 -8.92
CA VAL A 294 -2.60 0.97 -9.07
C VAL A 294 -3.71 -0.09 -9.09
N TYR A 295 -4.66 -0.02 -8.16
CA TYR A 295 -5.83 -0.90 -8.17
C TYR A 295 -6.61 -0.78 -9.48
N TYR A 296 -6.94 0.42 -9.92
CA TYR A 296 -7.69 0.64 -11.15
C TYR A 296 -6.98 0.07 -12.39
N GLN A 297 -5.69 0.32 -12.52
CA GLN A 297 -4.90 -0.21 -13.63
C GLN A 297 -4.86 -1.74 -13.62
N THR A 298 -4.65 -2.35 -12.46
CA THR A 298 -4.42 -3.80 -12.36
C THR A 298 -5.71 -4.60 -12.33
N LYS A 299 -6.70 -4.20 -11.54
CA LYS A 299 -7.93 -4.99 -11.34
C LYS A 299 -9.07 -4.58 -12.25
N VAL A 300 -9.16 -3.30 -12.66
CA VAL A 300 -10.23 -2.82 -13.54
C VAL A 300 -9.81 -2.86 -15.00
N GLN A 301 -8.57 -2.43 -15.31
CA GLN A 301 -8.07 -2.43 -16.69
C GLN A 301 -7.32 -3.71 -17.09
N GLY A 302 -7.03 -4.61 -16.14
CA GLY A 302 -6.30 -5.86 -16.39
C GLY A 302 -4.83 -5.66 -16.81
N LYS A 303 -4.23 -4.52 -16.50
CA LYS A 303 -2.84 -4.21 -16.81
C LYS A 303 -1.91 -4.78 -15.75
N THR A 304 -0.69 -5.13 -16.15
CA THR A 304 0.40 -5.35 -15.19
C THR A 304 0.90 -4.02 -14.65
N PHE A 305 1.34 -4.01 -13.39
CA PHE A 305 1.96 -2.85 -12.78
C PHE A 305 3.21 -3.28 -12.00
N LYS A 306 4.29 -2.55 -12.23
CA LYS A 306 5.49 -2.54 -11.38
C LYS A 306 5.91 -1.08 -11.22
N PRO A 307 6.36 -0.65 -10.02
CA PRO A 307 6.84 0.72 -9.85
C PRO A 307 8.16 0.95 -10.58
N LEU A 308 8.56 2.20 -10.75
CA LEU A 308 9.93 2.56 -11.09
C LEU A 308 10.85 1.94 -10.04
N GLN A 309 11.77 1.09 -10.46
CA GLN A 309 12.67 0.37 -9.56
C GLN A 309 14.00 0.01 -10.24
N PRO A 310 15.11 -0.03 -9.50
CA PRO A 310 16.36 -0.53 -10.03
C PRO A 310 16.26 -2.03 -10.31
N THR A 311 16.90 -2.47 -11.39
CA THR A 311 16.96 -3.87 -11.80
C THR A 311 18.37 -4.46 -11.72
N GLU A 312 19.39 -3.63 -11.92
CA GLU A 312 20.78 -4.05 -11.92
C GLU A 312 21.70 -2.87 -11.56
N ILE A 313 22.80 -3.15 -10.87
CA ILE A 313 23.90 -2.21 -10.63
C ILE A 313 25.17 -2.77 -11.26
N MET A 314 25.82 -1.98 -12.09
CA MET A 314 27.00 -2.39 -12.87
C MET A 314 28.12 -1.36 -12.71
N ARG A 315 29.38 -1.84 -12.73
CA ARG A 315 30.52 -0.95 -12.88
C ARG A 315 30.60 -0.48 -14.34
N GLU A 316 30.97 0.78 -14.52
CA GLU A 316 31.29 1.34 -15.81
C GLU A 316 32.77 1.14 -16.19
N LYS A 317 33.12 1.55 -17.40
CA LYS A 317 34.49 1.50 -17.91
C LYS A 317 35.44 2.38 -17.08
N LEU A 318 34.98 3.52 -16.61
CA LEU A 318 35.73 4.37 -15.72
C LEU A 318 35.63 3.83 -14.29
N PRO A 319 36.76 3.71 -13.57
CA PRO A 319 36.81 3.03 -12.27
C PRO A 319 36.07 3.76 -11.16
N ASN A 320 35.68 5.01 -11.38
CA ASN A 320 34.94 5.84 -10.46
C ASN A 320 33.44 5.97 -10.83
N GLN A 321 32.95 5.14 -11.74
CA GLN A 321 31.56 5.19 -12.20
C GLN A 321 30.78 3.91 -11.92
N VAL A 322 29.50 4.07 -11.64
CA VAL A 322 28.53 2.97 -11.48
C VAL A 322 27.25 3.33 -12.24
N ARG A 323 26.71 2.35 -12.95
CA ARG A 323 25.44 2.43 -13.67
C ARG A 323 24.36 1.66 -12.94
N ILE A 324 23.18 2.25 -12.84
CA ILE A 324 21.99 1.63 -12.32
C ILE A 324 20.99 1.51 -13.46
N LYS A 325 20.60 0.29 -13.82
CA LYS A 325 19.52 0.03 -14.76
C LYS A 325 18.18 0.07 -14.03
N TYR A 326 17.15 0.56 -14.72
CA TYR A 326 15.81 0.67 -14.17
C TYR A 326 14.77 -0.07 -15.01
N HIS A 327 13.75 -0.57 -14.34
CA HIS A 327 12.43 -0.76 -14.93
C HIS A 327 11.71 0.59 -14.90
N VAL A 328 11.39 1.13 -16.08
CA VAL A 328 10.73 2.43 -16.23
C VAL A 328 9.30 2.21 -16.73
N PRO A 329 8.28 2.34 -15.86
CA PRO A 329 6.88 2.09 -16.26
C PRO A 329 6.41 2.99 -17.41
N VAL A 330 6.79 4.25 -17.38
CA VAL A 330 6.45 5.25 -18.42
C VAL A 330 7.69 6.06 -18.80
N PRO A 331 8.45 5.64 -19.84
CA PRO A 331 9.61 6.38 -20.31
C PRO A 331 9.27 7.80 -20.81
N PRO A 332 10.26 8.72 -20.81
CA PRO A 332 11.61 8.58 -20.29
C PRO A 332 11.74 8.78 -18.79
N LEU A 333 12.89 8.39 -18.20
CA LEU A 333 13.31 8.84 -16.88
C LEU A 333 13.55 10.35 -16.89
N VAL A 334 13.22 11.01 -15.79
CA VAL A 334 13.47 12.44 -15.60
C VAL A 334 13.89 12.75 -14.16
N PHE A 335 14.73 13.79 -14.00
CA PHE A 335 14.92 14.42 -12.70
C PHE A 335 13.93 15.56 -12.56
N ASP A 336 12.89 15.36 -11.74
CA ASP A 336 11.87 16.40 -11.51
C ASP A 336 12.31 17.32 -10.36
N VAL A 337 12.63 18.56 -10.72
CA VAL A 337 12.98 19.64 -9.80
C VAL A 337 11.89 20.71 -9.72
N HIS A 338 10.70 20.44 -10.29
CA HIS A 338 9.55 21.32 -10.26
C HIS A 338 8.54 20.93 -9.17
N LEU A 339 8.31 19.62 -9.00
CA LEU A 339 7.44 19.10 -7.93
C LEU A 339 8.16 19.11 -6.58
N LEU A 340 9.45 18.79 -6.58
CA LEU A 340 10.31 18.85 -5.41
C LEU A 340 11.50 19.75 -5.72
N PRO A 341 12.02 20.52 -4.74
CA PRO A 341 13.27 21.24 -4.92
C PRO A 341 14.41 20.27 -5.26
N LYS A 342 15.47 20.78 -5.90
CA LYS A 342 16.61 19.95 -6.26
C LYS A 342 17.28 19.40 -5.00
N ILE A 343 17.24 18.10 -4.84
CA ILE A 343 17.95 17.37 -3.79
C ILE A 343 19.41 17.24 -4.20
N ARG A 344 20.31 17.22 -3.21
CA ARG A 344 21.72 16.95 -3.43
C ARG A 344 21.88 15.60 -4.16
N ASP A 345 22.68 15.61 -5.24
CA ASP A 345 22.92 14.43 -6.08
C ASP A 345 21.62 13.75 -6.56
N TYR A 346 20.53 14.54 -6.69
CA TYR A 346 19.16 14.09 -7.00
C TYR A 346 18.62 13.01 -6.06
N GLY A 347 19.20 12.85 -4.87
CA GLY A 347 18.86 11.85 -3.87
C GLY A 347 19.69 10.57 -3.92
N PHE A 348 20.72 10.52 -4.76
CA PHE A 348 21.63 9.37 -4.82
C PHE A 348 22.79 9.50 -3.84
N GLU A 349 23.16 8.37 -3.27
CA GLU A 349 24.28 8.21 -2.37
C GLU A 349 25.05 6.94 -2.75
N VAL A 350 26.38 6.97 -2.65
CA VAL A 350 27.25 5.82 -2.96
C VAL A 350 28.10 5.50 -1.73
N TYR A 351 28.21 4.22 -1.41
CA TYR A 351 28.98 3.71 -0.28
C TYR A 351 29.84 2.53 -0.72
N LEU A 352 30.94 2.28 0.00
CA LEU A 352 31.82 1.12 -0.21
C LEU A 352 31.71 0.18 0.99
N GLY A 353 31.43 -1.09 0.73
CA GLY A 353 31.37 -2.17 1.73
C GLY A 353 30.13 -2.15 2.63
N SER A 354 29.74 -1.02 3.22
CA SER A 354 28.56 -0.93 4.08
C SER A 354 27.89 0.44 4.05
N TYR A 355 26.58 0.48 4.32
CA TYR A 355 25.78 1.71 4.41
C TYR A 355 26.06 2.43 5.73
N ARG A 356 27.26 3.00 5.86
CA ARG A 356 27.70 3.78 7.00
C ARG A 356 28.34 5.07 6.54
N GLN A 357 28.18 6.15 7.31
CA GLN A 357 28.62 7.48 6.92
C GLN A 357 30.13 7.56 6.58
N GLU A 358 30.96 6.81 7.29
CA GLU A 358 32.42 6.75 7.03
C GLU A 358 32.75 6.11 5.67
N ASN A 359 31.88 5.33 5.10
CA ASN A 359 32.05 4.65 3.80
C ASN A 359 31.42 5.41 2.62
N ARG A 360 30.79 6.56 2.91
CA ARG A 360 30.14 7.38 1.88
C ARG A 360 31.15 7.97 0.93
N GLN A 361 30.86 7.85 -0.37
CA GLN A 361 31.68 8.43 -1.43
C GLN A 361 31.10 9.78 -1.87
N THR A 362 32.01 10.69 -2.29
CA THR A 362 31.60 11.98 -2.86
C THR A 362 31.16 11.76 -4.30
N VAL A 363 29.87 11.92 -4.57
CA VAL A 363 29.32 11.93 -5.91
C VAL A 363 29.65 13.26 -6.57
N THR A 364 30.14 13.23 -7.79
CA THR A 364 30.53 14.43 -8.56
C THR A 364 29.60 14.70 -9.74
N ASN A 365 28.95 13.66 -10.27
CA ASN A 365 27.96 13.77 -11.33
C ASN A 365 26.90 12.69 -11.23
N VAL A 366 25.67 13.05 -11.59
CA VAL A 366 24.52 12.17 -11.73
C VAL A 366 23.85 12.50 -13.07
N GLU A 367 23.77 11.53 -13.95
CA GLU A 367 23.17 11.72 -15.27
C GLU A 367 22.23 10.57 -15.64
N ILE A 368 21.20 10.87 -16.44
CA ILE A 368 20.33 9.91 -17.07
C ILE A 368 20.91 9.56 -18.44
N ASP A 369 21.08 8.27 -18.71
CA ASP A 369 21.49 7.72 -19.99
C ASP A 369 20.45 6.71 -20.45
N GLY A 370 19.50 7.17 -21.27
CA GLY A 370 18.35 6.36 -21.67
C GLY A 370 17.40 6.08 -20.50
N GLU A 371 17.27 4.82 -20.13
CA GLU A 371 16.49 4.35 -18.98
C GLU A 371 17.37 4.00 -17.78
N ASP A 372 18.66 4.38 -17.82
CA ASP A 372 19.64 4.13 -16.77
C ASP A 372 20.05 5.43 -16.08
N VAL A 373 20.65 5.30 -14.92
CA VAL A 373 21.33 6.39 -14.20
C VAL A 373 22.80 6.05 -14.04
N VAL A 374 23.67 6.98 -14.41
CA VAL A 374 25.12 6.85 -14.22
C VAL A 374 25.58 7.82 -13.13
N LEU A 375 26.28 7.29 -12.11
CA LEU A 375 26.86 8.04 -11.03
C LEU A 375 28.37 8.08 -11.20
N SER A 376 28.97 9.26 -11.13
CA SER A 376 30.42 9.44 -11.07
C SER A 376 30.83 9.87 -9.67
N CYS A 377 31.84 9.24 -9.12
CA CYS A 377 32.42 9.59 -7.82
C CYS A 377 33.78 10.26 -7.96
N GLN A 378 34.22 10.96 -6.93
CA GLN A 378 35.51 11.64 -6.91
C GLN A 378 36.69 10.64 -6.95
N GLN A 379 36.55 9.51 -6.28
CA GLN A 379 37.58 8.48 -6.17
C GLN A 379 37.16 7.20 -6.90
N PRO A 380 38.09 6.35 -7.35
CA PRO A 380 37.80 5.03 -7.87
C PRO A 380 37.01 4.18 -6.87
N LEU A 381 35.98 3.51 -7.33
CA LEU A 381 35.13 2.63 -6.53
C LEU A 381 35.80 1.24 -6.44
N GLN A 382 36.19 0.82 -5.25
CA GLN A 382 36.85 -0.47 -5.00
C GLN A 382 35.98 -1.32 -4.06
N GLY A 383 36.05 -2.66 -4.22
CA GLY A 383 35.24 -3.58 -3.40
C GLY A 383 33.75 -3.50 -3.69
N ASP A 384 32.90 -3.81 -2.73
CA ASP A 384 31.45 -3.81 -2.89
C ASP A 384 30.92 -2.37 -2.93
N VAL A 385 30.09 -2.08 -3.94
CA VAL A 385 29.45 -0.76 -4.11
C VAL A 385 27.98 -0.89 -3.73
N ILE A 386 27.55 -0.01 -2.83
CA ILE A 386 26.16 0.14 -2.42
C ILE A 386 25.68 1.50 -2.93
N VAL A 387 24.60 1.49 -3.70
CA VAL A 387 23.89 2.71 -4.09
C VAL A 387 22.61 2.80 -3.29
N VAL A 388 22.42 3.94 -2.65
CA VAL A 388 21.21 4.26 -1.90
C VAL A 388 20.50 5.42 -2.60
N TYR A 389 19.20 5.36 -2.69
CA TYR A 389 18.38 6.42 -3.26
C TYR A 389 17.30 6.85 -2.27
N ALA A 390 17.09 8.15 -2.14
CA ALA A 390 16.20 8.76 -1.15
C ALA A 390 16.54 8.29 0.29
N GLY A 391 17.82 8.17 0.61
CA GLY A 391 18.34 7.77 1.92
C GLY A 391 18.29 8.90 2.95
N THR A 392 18.73 8.61 4.17
CA THR A 392 18.65 9.52 5.33
C THR A 392 19.45 10.81 5.18
N ASN A 393 20.41 10.89 4.23
CA ASN A 393 21.18 12.10 3.95
C ASN A 393 20.63 12.93 2.77
N SER A 394 19.50 12.52 2.20
CA SER A 394 18.85 13.16 1.05
C SER A 394 17.44 13.61 1.46
N PHE A 395 17.30 14.83 2.00
CA PHE A 395 16.02 15.31 2.56
C PHE A 395 15.70 16.77 2.20
N ILE A 396 14.46 17.16 2.42
CA ILE A 396 13.94 18.52 2.27
C ILE A 396 13.57 19.05 3.66
N GLU A 397 14.30 20.07 4.13
CA GLU A 397 14.11 20.59 5.49
C GLU A 397 12.72 21.15 5.74
N GLU A 398 12.13 21.84 4.77
CA GLU A 398 10.80 22.43 4.89
C GLU A 398 9.64 21.42 5.05
N TYR A 399 9.87 20.18 4.67
CA TYR A 399 8.86 19.11 4.83
C TYR A 399 8.96 18.40 6.19
N GLN A 400 9.85 18.87 7.05
CA GLN A 400 10.21 18.16 8.28
C GLN A 400 9.71 18.88 9.52
N GLY A 401 8.87 18.21 10.27
CA GLY A 401 8.38 18.69 11.57
C GLY A 401 9.39 18.59 12.73
N GLY A 402 10.64 18.17 12.47
CA GLY A 402 11.68 18.03 13.48
C GLY A 402 12.95 17.36 12.95
N LYS A 403 14.08 17.70 13.55
CA LYS A 403 15.41 17.29 13.09
C LYS A 403 15.73 15.79 13.26
N ASP A 404 14.92 15.06 14.02
CA ASP A 404 15.27 13.69 14.44
C ASP A 404 14.62 12.57 13.61
N ARG A 405 13.76 12.94 12.64
CA ARG A 405 12.99 11.97 11.83
C ARG A 405 12.90 12.45 10.39
N LEU A 406 14.04 12.43 9.71
CA LEU A 406 14.15 12.94 8.35
C LEU A 406 13.74 11.84 7.35
N GLN A 407 12.69 12.09 6.57
CA GLN A 407 12.35 11.27 5.44
C GLN A 407 13.29 11.60 4.27
N GLY A 408 13.94 10.61 3.69
CA GLY A 408 14.75 10.80 2.51
C GLY A 408 13.88 11.13 1.29
N HIS A 409 14.41 11.96 0.40
CA HIS A 409 13.73 12.38 -0.83
C HIS A 409 14.66 12.20 -2.04
N GLY A 410 14.07 12.15 -3.23
CA GLY A 410 14.81 12.07 -4.48
C GLY A 410 14.00 12.65 -5.64
N ASN A 411 14.70 13.07 -6.69
CA ASN A 411 14.11 13.75 -7.84
C ASN A 411 13.83 12.82 -9.04
N LEU A 412 14.27 11.55 -9.00
CA LEU A 412 14.08 10.62 -10.10
C LEU A 412 12.63 10.16 -10.17
N ARG A 413 12.02 10.27 -11.34
CA ARG A 413 10.72 9.69 -11.65
C ARG A 413 10.63 9.24 -13.11
N ASP A 414 9.64 8.47 -13.43
CA ASP A 414 9.22 8.24 -14.81
C ASP A 414 8.39 9.42 -15.36
N SER A 415 7.99 9.36 -16.60
CA SER A 415 7.21 10.41 -17.26
C SER A 415 5.71 10.20 -17.20
N ASP A 416 5.22 9.45 -16.20
CA ASP A 416 3.79 9.34 -15.97
C ASP A 416 3.19 10.72 -15.70
N SER A 417 2.22 11.09 -16.53
CA SER A 417 1.52 12.37 -16.45
C SER A 417 0.52 12.43 -15.29
N TYR A 418 0.45 11.38 -14.48
CA TYR A 418 -0.46 11.33 -13.35
C TYR A 418 -0.16 12.46 -12.36
N LYS A 419 -1.15 13.31 -12.19
CA LYS A 419 -1.14 14.35 -11.17
C LYS A 419 -2.18 14.00 -10.14
N ALA A 420 -1.82 14.06 -8.87
CA ALA A 420 -2.80 13.97 -7.80
C ALA A 420 -3.87 15.05 -8.00
N CYS A 421 -5.13 14.67 -7.82
CA CYS A 421 -6.21 15.64 -7.93
C CYS A 421 -6.27 16.47 -6.64
N LEU A 422 -5.50 17.55 -6.59
CA LEU A 422 -5.52 18.51 -5.47
C LEU A 422 -6.81 19.34 -5.41
N LEU A 423 -7.77 19.12 -6.30
CA LEU A 423 -8.94 19.97 -6.53
C LEU A 423 -10.22 19.52 -5.80
N TYR A 424 -10.14 18.72 -4.75
CA TYR A 424 -11.31 18.36 -3.93
C TYR A 424 -11.42 19.22 -2.66
N THR A 425 -11.09 20.49 -2.77
CA THR A 425 -11.40 21.47 -1.72
C THR A 425 -12.83 21.96 -1.82
#